data_0b59ae3624dc620bcef53590a42b3a22
#
_entry.id   0b59ae3624dc620bcef53590a42b3a22
#
_cell.length_a   1.000
_cell.length_b   1.000
_cell.length_c   1.000
_cell.angle_alpha   90.00
_cell.angle_beta   90.00
_cell.angle_gamma   90.00
#
_symmetry.space_group_name_H-M   'P 1'
#
loop_
_entity.id
_entity.type
_entity.pdbx_description
1 polymer ?
#
loop_
_entity_poly.entity_id
_entity_poly.type
_entity_poly.pdbx_seq_one_letter_code
_entity_poly.pdbx_strand_id
1 'polypeptide(L)'
;MEDAGSYPNPDNLSRKIVDVAAGESHTLLLTGDGNVYTWGKGMFGRLGLGSQKDELSPIKLKFQNPNGTLGVDSVKIVGIAAGAYHSLALAEDGSVWCWGYNSYGQLGISGEDAYDSLVPCLISTFLELQPPDSSTGLFETEAKPSLKMCSVKAGGMMSLGIDNHGTLWMWGNIPQESKEGGLSIVSSFIPTPVWDFHGRAVVKVACGNEHIVALVNATKSHEDEDLMCYSWGNNSHGQLGLGDRQSRLHPEVVKIFDEETPWTTYEVACGAFHTALLARKKKTGDTLESMCWTFGLSENGQLGHGTTQSALFPTPIKELPQNAYLISVDCGLFHTSVVSSTGDVWSWGMEKGLGLCPDANRSETGSGGDALSPFPISCKPNQPIFPGPVKVVCGAAHTVVVAQKGHEAWSWGRGRSGVLGNGKEMDSYTPTIVLWPPATEDLKEEELKSSDEQDKVAEKKTEVITETDEKLTSALTELKLLQSKLSIMEKYASILHGSIFGKPFDEQDIPVSMRNSGSLDIAKEWDNMLEAADNRKLVRMEMFYRDMLAGVKDKLMKRKIKEIIKECLQSSEVNNN
;
A
#
# COMPACT_ATOMS: atom_id res chain seq x y z
N MET A 1 -43.65 -0.89 27.94
CA MET A 1 -42.46 -1.69 28.26
C MET A 1 -41.42 -1.23 27.25
N GLU A 2 -40.59 -0.30 27.71
CA GLU A 2 -39.55 0.32 26.92
C GLU A 2 -38.37 -0.63 26.82
N ASP A 3 -37.95 -0.91 25.60
CA ASP A 3 -36.74 -1.69 25.33
C ASP A 3 -35.51 -0.89 25.83
N ALA A 4 -34.94 -1.38 26.93
CA ALA A 4 -33.66 -0.88 27.42
C ALA A 4 -32.59 -1.22 26.36
N GLY A 5 -32.16 -0.21 25.66
CA GLY A 5 -31.04 -0.32 24.70
C GLY A 5 -29.83 -0.92 25.42
N SER A 6 -29.44 -2.12 25.00
CA SER A 6 -28.22 -2.76 25.47
C SER A 6 -27.03 -1.89 25.03
N TYR A 7 -26.29 -1.36 26.00
CA TYR A 7 -24.97 -0.74 25.73
C TYR A 7 -24.10 -1.76 24.98
N PRO A 8 -23.42 -1.37 23.92
CA PRO A 8 -22.53 -2.27 23.20
C PRO A 8 -21.47 -2.80 24.18
N ASN A 9 -21.36 -4.13 24.24
CA ASN A 9 -20.37 -4.81 25.05
C ASN A 9 -18.96 -4.28 24.67
N PRO A 10 -18.10 -3.83 25.62
CA PRO A 10 -16.75 -3.32 25.32
C PRO A 10 -15.89 -4.30 24.52
N ASP A 11 -16.13 -5.62 24.62
CA ASP A 11 -15.46 -6.64 23.79
C ASP A 11 -15.77 -6.53 22.29
N ASN A 12 -16.78 -5.77 21.90
CA ASN A 12 -17.17 -5.61 20.49
C ASN A 12 -16.33 -4.56 19.74
N LEU A 13 -15.68 -3.64 20.44
CA LEU A 13 -14.84 -2.59 19.81
C LEU A 13 -13.50 -3.11 19.35
N SER A 14 -12.87 -4.04 20.06
CA SER A 14 -11.59 -4.66 19.68
C SER A 14 -11.69 -5.52 18.42
N ARG A 15 -12.89 -5.96 18.05
CA ARG A 15 -13.17 -6.74 16.84
C ARG A 15 -13.77 -5.92 15.71
N LYS A 16 -14.19 -4.67 15.98
CA LYS A 16 -14.80 -3.81 14.97
C LYS A 16 -13.72 -3.07 14.18
N ILE A 17 -13.64 -3.37 12.89
CA ILE A 17 -12.79 -2.65 11.93
C ILE A 17 -13.42 -1.27 11.70
N VAL A 18 -12.66 -0.22 11.96
CA VAL A 18 -13.06 1.18 11.74
C VAL A 18 -12.36 1.80 10.54
N ASP A 19 -11.17 1.28 10.19
CA ASP A 19 -10.43 1.70 9.01
C ASP A 19 -9.59 0.57 8.43
N VAL A 20 -9.28 0.64 7.13
CA VAL A 20 -8.37 -0.24 6.42
C VAL A 20 -7.61 0.58 5.38
N ALA A 21 -6.32 0.29 5.17
CA ALA A 21 -5.48 0.92 4.16
C ALA A 21 -4.67 -0.16 3.43
N ALA A 22 -4.66 -0.10 2.09
CA ALA A 22 -3.94 -1.03 1.25
C ALA A 22 -2.80 -0.31 0.52
N GLY A 23 -1.57 -0.78 0.73
CA GLY A 23 -0.39 -0.31 0.01
C GLY A 23 -0.11 -1.13 -1.25
N GLU A 24 1.12 -1.05 -1.79
CA GLU A 24 1.46 -1.82 -2.99
C GLU A 24 1.28 -3.34 -2.79
N SER A 25 1.75 -3.87 -1.68
CA SER A 25 1.73 -5.31 -1.39
C SER A 25 1.60 -5.58 0.12
N HIS A 26 0.96 -4.70 0.88
CA HIS A 26 0.66 -4.88 2.29
C HIS A 26 -0.65 -4.19 2.64
N THR A 27 -1.20 -4.57 3.76
CA THR A 27 -2.47 -4.03 4.24
C THR A 27 -2.37 -3.70 5.73
N LEU A 28 -2.97 -2.60 6.14
CA LEU A 28 -3.16 -2.19 7.52
C LEU A 28 -4.65 -2.21 7.85
N LEU A 29 -4.99 -2.59 9.06
CA LEU A 29 -6.35 -2.61 9.57
C LEU A 29 -6.37 -1.96 10.96
N LEU A 30 -7.31 -1.04 11.19
CA LEU A 30 -7.52 -0.34 12.44
C LEU A 30 -8.83 -0.78 13.08
N THR A 31 -8.79 -1.09 14.37
CA THR A 31 -9.94 -1.45 15.17
C THR A 31 -10.46 -0.28 16.02
N GLY A 32 -11.70 -0.38 16.48
CA GLY A 32 -12.36 0.68 17.25
C GLY A 32 -11.73 0.98 18.62
N ASP A 33 -10.94 0.07 19.15
CA ASP A 33 -10.13 0.26 20.36
C ASP A 33 -8.75 0.89 20.09
N GLY A 34 -8.44 1.22 18.83
CA GLY A 34 -7.19 1.87 18.42
C GLY A 34 -6.02 0.94 18.16
N ASN A 35 -6.24 -0.37 18.06
CA ASN A 35 -5.22 -1.33 17.69
C ASN A 35 -5.05 -1.38 16.16
N VAL A 36 -3.80 -1.53 15.71
CA VAL A 36 -3.45 -1.70 14.29
C VAL A 36 -2.96 -3.11 14.05
N TYR A 37 -3.42 -3.70 12.96
CA TYR A 37 -2.96 -5.00 12.46
C TYR A 37 -2.39 -4.82 11.06
N THR A 38 -1.40 -5.63 10.70
CA THR A 38 -0.66 -5.55 9.45
C THR A 38 -0.41 -6.92 8.86
N TRP A 39 -0.39 -7.04 7.53
CA TRP A 39 -0.04 -8.27 6.83
C TRP A 39 0.38 -7.99 5.38
N GLY A 40 0.89 -9.01 4.71
CA GLY A 40 1.40 -8.94 3.36
C GLY A 40 2.92 -8.94 3.31
N LYS A 41 3.50 -8.26 2.32
CA LYS A 41 4.95 -8.22 2.08
C LYS A 41 5.70 -7.40 3.11
N GLY A 42 6.69 -8.02 3.77
CA GLY A 42 7.48 -7.40 4.85
C GLY A 42 8.73 -6.64 4.39
N MET A 43 9.09 -6.70 3.09
CA MET A 43 10.28 -6.04 2.55
C MET A 43 10.33 -4.56 2.95
N PHE A 44 11.53 -4.06 3.28
CA PHE A 44 11.83 -2.73 3.82
C PHE A 44 11.19 -2.42 5.18
N GLY A 45 10.62 -3.41 5.85
CA GLY A 45 9.96 -3.20 7.15
C GLY A 45 8.59 -2.55 7.09
N ARG A 46 7.91 -2.52 5.91
CA ARG A 46 6.60 -1.86 5.73
C ARG A 46 5.48 -2.39 6.63
N LEU A 47 5.67 -3.58 7.22
CA LEU A 47 4.74 -4.16 8.21
C LEU A 47 4.96 -3.61 9.63
N GLY A 48 6.14 -3.04 9.94
CA GLY A 48 6.43 -2.47 11.26
C GLY A 48 6.68 -3.50 12.38
N LEU A 49 6.88 -4.78 12.04
CA LEU A 49 6.99 -5.88 13.01
C LEU A 49 8.42 -6.18 13.48
N GLY A 50 9.40 -5.29 13.19
CA GLY A 50 10.80 -5.47 13.54
C GLY A 50 11.56 -6.43 12.62
N SER A 51 10.94 -6.87 11.52
CA SER A 51 11.53 -7.78 10.53
C SER A 51 11.08 -7.45 9.12
N GLN A 52 11.71 -8.06 8.12
CA GLN A 52 11.31 -7.97 6.71
C GLN A 52 10.56 -9.23 6.22
N LYS A 53 10.05 -10.04 7.14
CA LYS A 53 9.28 -11.25 6.80
C LYS A 53 7.90 -10.89 6.30
N ASP A 54 7.42 -11.70 5.33
CA ASP A 54 6.04 -11.62 4.84
C ASP A 54 5.10 -12.27 5.86
N GLU A 55 3.92 -11.68 6.06
CA GLU A 55 2.89 -12.19 6.97
C GLU A 55 1.61 -12.52 6.18
N LEU A 56 1.15 -13.76 6.33
CA LEU A 56 0.03 -14.29 5.54
C LEU A 56 -1.35 -13.98 6.14
N SER A 57 -1.37 -13.48 7.37
CA SER A 57 -2.58 -13.17 8.14
C SER A 57 -2.36 -11.92 8.99
N PRO A 58 -3.44 -11.26 9.46
CA PRO A 58 -3.32 -10.08 10.31
C PRO A 58 -2.53 -10.33 11.59
N ILE A 59 -1.46 -9.54 11.81
CA ILE A 59 -0.61 -9.55 13.02
C ILE A 59 -0.74 -8.18 13.70
N LYS A 60 -0.94 -8.19 15.02
CA LYS A 60 -1.06 -6.96 15.82
C LYS A 60 0.28 -6.21 15.87
N LEU A 61 0.24 -4.92 15.52
CA LEU A 61 1.38 -4.02 15.58
C LEU A 61 1.52 -3.44 16.99
N LYS A 62 2.76 -3.25 17.44
CA LYS A 62 3.08 -2.64 18.73
C LYS A 62 3.70 -1.26 18.51
N PHE A 63 3.17 -0.25 19.18
CA PHE A 63 3.74 1.10 19.24
C PHE A 63 4.51 1.23 20.56
N GLN A 64 5.81 1.54 20.48
CA GLN A 64 6.67 1.69 21.67
C GLN A 64 6.88 3.17 21.93
N ASN A 65 6.59 3.60 23.15
CA ASN A 65 6.83 4.98 23.57
C ASN A 65 8.35 5.26 23.59
N PRO A 66 8.88 6.32 22.91
CA PRO A 66 10.31 6.59 22.81
C PRO A 66 10.98 6.81 24.17
N ASN A 67 10.24 7.14 25.21
CA ASN A 67 10.77 7.41 26.56
C ASN A 67 10.99 6.17 27.43
N GLY A 68 10.78 4.94 26.91
CA GLY A 68 11.10 3.70 27.62
C GLY A 68 10.41 3.49 28.98
N THR A 69 9.51 4.38 29.37
CA THR A 69 8.69 4.18 30.57
C THR A 69 7.70 3.07 30.28
N LEU A 70 7.85 1.96 30.98
CA LEU A 70 6.88 0.86 31.08
C LEU A 70 5.57 1.40 31.73
N GLY A 71 4.95 2.38 31.09
CA GLY A 71 3.63 2.91 31.45
C GLY A 71 2.59 2.27 30.56
N VAL A 72 1.51 1.84 31.18
CA VAL A 72 0.39 1.04 30.65
C VAL A 72 -0.45 1.76 29.57
N ASP A 73 -0.07 2.94 29.11
CA ASP A 73 -0.85 3.67 28.11
C ASP A 73 -0.42 3.28 26.70
N SER A 74 -1.17 2.33 26.13
CA SER A 74 -1.07 1.97 24.73
C SER A 74 -1.46 3.17 23.87
N VAL A 75 -0.59 3.58 22.91
CA VAL A 75 -0.89 4.62 21.94
C VAL A 75 -2.18 4.24 21.19
N LYS A 76 -3.23 5.05 21.34
CA LYS A 76 -4.49 4.83 20.63
C LYS A 76 -4.42 5.43 19.24
N ILE A 77 -4.44 4.59 18.23
CA ILE A 77 -4.44 4.99 16.83
C ILE A 77 -5.87 5.31 16.37
N VAL A 78 -6.02 6.38 15.59
CA VAL A 78 -7.29 6.87 15.05
C VAL A 78 -7.30 6.98 13.52
N GLY A 79 -6.13 6.81 12.87
CA GLY A 79 -6.02 6.82 11.41
C GLY A 79 -4.83 6.02 10.93
N ILE A 80 -4.91 5.46 9.73
CA ILE A 80 -3.85 4.67 9.10
C ILE A 80 -3.74 5.03 7.62
N ALA A 81 -2.53 4.90 7.05
CA ALA A 81 -2.30 5.01 5.62
C ALA A 81 -1.18 4.07 5.18
N ALA A 82 -1.28 3.55 3.96
CA ALA A 82 -0.30 2.64 3.37
C ALA A 82 0.10 3.15 1.97
N GLY A 83 1.39 3.40 1.78
CA GLY A 83 1.99 3.75 0.50
C GLY A 83 2.55 2.54 -0.23
N ALA A 84 3.43 2.73 -1.22
CA ALA A 84 4.00 1.59 -1.93
C ALA A 84 4.87 0.74 -0.99
N TYR A 85 5.78 1.36 -0.23
CA TYR A 85 6.76 0.66 0.60
C TYR A 85 6.85 1.21 2.04
N HIS A 86 5.89 2.04 2.45
CA HIS A 86 5.87 2.64 3.78
C HIS A 86 4.45 2.69 4.33
N SER A 87 4.34 2.94 5.61
CA SER A 87 3.09 2.99 6.34
C SER A 87 3.09 4.15 7.32
N LEU A 88 1.91 4.70 7.59
CA LEU A 88 1.68 5.79 8.53
C LEU A 88 0.55 5.41 9.50
N ALA A 89 0.63 5.91 10.72
CA ALA A 89 -0.45 5.88 11.69
C ALA A 89 -0.57 7.24 12.39
N LEU A 90 -1.80 7.65 12.63
CA LEU A 90 -2.16 8.86 13.36
C LEU A 90 -2.71 8.47 14.72
N ALA A 91 -2.12 8.97 15.78
CA ALA A 91 -2.61 8.77 17.14
C ALA A 91 -3.66 9.83 17.55
N GLU A 92 -4.45 9.53 18.58
CA GLU A 92 -5.54 10.40 19.08
C GLU A 92 -5.03 11.76 19.59
N ASP A 93 -3.78 11.83 20.04
CA ASP A 93 -3.13 13.07 20.46
C ASP A 93 -2.68 13.98 19.30
N GLY A 94 -2.77 13.47 18.06
CA GLY A 94 -2.32 14.14 16.84
C GLY A 94 -0.88 13.82 16.44
N SER A 95 -0.19 12.93 17.15
CA SER A 95 1.14 12.45 16.75
C SER A 95 1.08 11.51 15.55
N VAL A 96 2.09 11.58 14.68
CA VAL A 96 2.18 10.76 13.47
C VAL A 96 3.34 9.79 13.60
N TRP A 97 3.05 8.52 13.37
CA TRP A 97 3.99 7.42 13.36
C TRP A 97 4.22 6.94 11.93
N CYS A 98 5.44 6.54 11.61
CA CYS A 98 5.84 6.09 10.28
C CYS A 98 6.80 4.89 10.36
N TRP A 99 6.79 4.03 9.33
CA TRP A 99 7.72 2.92 9.19
C TRP A 99 7.78 2.43 7.75
N GLY A 100 8.81 1.64 7.42
CA GLY A 100 9.06 1.12 6.09
C GLY A 100 10.23 1.83 5.41
N TYR A 101 10.19 1.91 4.09
CA TYR A 101 11.21 2.48 3.21
C TYR A 101 11.32 4.00 3.33
N ASN A 102 12.58 4.54 3.30
CA ASN A 102 12.80 5.99 3.47
C ASN A 102 13.81 6.63 2.50
N SER A 103 14.22 5.96 1.44
CA SER A 103 15.23 6.54 0.54
C SER A 103 14.82 7.85 -0.13
N TYR A 104 13.54 8.18 -0.12
CA TYR A 104 13.00 9.43 -0.66
C TYR A 104 12.47 10.39 0.42
N GLY A 105 12.64 10.04 1.69
CA GLY A 105 12.15 10.85 2.81
C GLY A 105 10.68 10.63 3.15
N GLN A 106 10.04 9.58 2.64
CA GLN A 106 8.60 9.33 2.85
C GLN A 106 8.20 9.02 4.29
N LEU A 107 9.17 8.76 5.17
CA LEU A 107 8.92 8.67 6.61
C LEU A 107 8.90 10.04 7.31
N GLY A 108 9.38 11.11 6.67
CA GLY A 108 9.45 12.44 7.29
C GLY A 108 10.46 12.54 8.44
N ILE A 109 11.46 11.66 8.46
CA ILE A 109 12.53 11.59 9.45
C ILE A 109 13.81 12.09 8.79
N SER A 110 14.48 13.05 9.40
CA SER A 110 15.75 13.63 8.94
C SER A 110 16.91 13.27 9.87
N GLY A 111 18.15 13.40 9.38
CA GLY A 111 19.37 13.21 10.16
C GLY A 111 20.12 11.91 9.82
N GLU A 112 21.07 11.52 10.70
CA GLU A 112 21.90 10.34 10.51
C GLU A 112 21.09 9.03 10.58
N ASP A 113 19.90 9.05 11.18
CA ASP A 113 18.98 7.92 11.33
C ASP A 113 17.90 7.85 10.21
N ALA A 114 18.07 8.61 9.12
CA ALA A 114 17.12 8.69 8.00
C ALA A 114 17.10 7.44 7.11
N TYR A 115 17.23 6.24 7.71
CA TYR A 115 17.16 4.95 7.02
C TYR A 115 15.73 4.37 7.03
N ASP A 116 15.59 3.23 6.39
CA ASP A 116 14.37 2.42 6.47
C ASP A 116 14.09 2.01 7.92
N SER A 117 12.84 2.10 8.37
CA SER A 117 12.46 1.68 9.71
C SER A 117 11.66 0.39 9.71
N LEU A 118 12.14 -0.60 10.47
CA LEU A 118 11.45 -1.89 10.64
C LEU A 118 10.33 -1.84 11.67
N VAL A 119 10.25 -0.76 12.47
CA VAL A 119 9.27 -0.57 13.55
C VAL A 119 8.67 0.83 13.45
N PRO A 120 7.47 1.06 14.02
CA PRO A 120 6.90 2.40 14.07
C PRO A 120 7.80 3.41 14.77
N CYS A 121 8.11 4.52 14.08
CA CYS A 121 8.87 5.67 14.56
C CYS A 121 8.01 6.91 14.58
N LEU A 122 8.20 7.78 15.56
CA LEU A 122 7.47 9.04 15.70
C LEU A 122 8.10 10.12 14.82
N ILE A 123 7.29 10.90 14.10
CA ILE A 123 7.76 12.08 13.36
C ILE A 123 7.90 13.26 14.33
N SER A 124 9.14 13.55 14.73
CA SER A 124 9.45 14.59 15.74
C SER A 124 9.13 16.02 15.25
N THR A 125 9.22 16.28 13.96
CA THR A 125 9.01 17.61 13.37
C THR A 125 7.66 18.23 13.79
N PHE A 126 6.59 17.45 13.87
CA PHE A 126 5.28 17.96 14.30
C PHE A 126 5.22 18.25 15.80
N LEU A 127 6.07 17.62 16.62
CA LEU A 127 6.18 17.89 18.06
C LEU A 127 6.97 19.18 18.31
N GLU A 128 8.02 19.43 17.53
CA GLU A 128 8.87 20.63 17.65
C GLU A 128 8.14 21.91 17.26
N LEU A 129 7.09 21.81 16.42
CA LEU A 129 6.25 22.93 16.02
C LEU A 129 5.19 23.29 17.08
N GLN A 130 5.05 22.49 18.15
CA GLN A 130 4.19 22.83 19.28
C GLN A 130 4.88 23.91 20.13
N PRO A 131 4.16 24.96 20.61
CA PRO A 131 4.73 25.90 21.55
C PRO A 131 5.19 25.15 22.80
N PRO A 132 6.39 25.46 23.37
CA PRO A 132 6.84 24.81 24.59
C PRO A 132 5.79 25.01 25.68
N ASP A 133 5.48 23.96 26.41
CA ASP A 133 4.58 23.98 27.55
C ASP A 133 4.99 25.12 28.48
N SER A 134 4.23 26.21 28.49
CA SER A 134 4.49 27.39 29.35
C SER A 134 4.03 27.06 30.76
N SER A 135 4.79 26.16 31.43
CA SER A 135 4.65 25.85 32.86
C SER A 135 5.28 26.93 33.76
N THR A 136 5.64 28.10 33.23
CA THR A 136 6.06 29.26 34.04
C THR A 136 5.01 30.35 33.92
N GLY A 137 4.19 30.39 34.96
CA GLY A 137 3.09 31.32 35.10
C GLY A 137 3.46 32.81 34.93
N LEU A 138 2.39 33.55 34.69
CA LEU A 138 2.20 35.00 34.67
C LEU A 138 2.00 35.52 33.23
N PHE A 139 0.76 35.70 32.91
CA PHE A 139 0.03 36.33 31.81
C PHE A 139 -0.75 35.35 30.97
N GLU A 140 -2.07 35.30 31.21
CA GLU A 140 -3.09 34.72 30.33
C GLU A 140 -3.16 35.51 29.02
N THR A 141 -2.26 35.17 28.08
CA THR A 141 -2.52 35.40 26.67
C THR A 141 -3.13 34.11 26.15
N GLU A 142 -4.24 34.21 25.43
CA GLU A 142 -4.96 33.08 24.81
C GLU A 142 -3.96 32.09 24.22
N ALA A 143 -3.91 30.88 24.79
CA ALA A 143 -2.99 29.83 24.36
C ALA A 143 -3.28 29.55 22.89
N LYS A 144 -2.31 29.83 22.00
CA LYS A 144 -2.41 29.39 20.60
C LYS A 144 -2.69 27.89 20.59
N PRO A 145 -3.74 27.44 19.88
CA PRO A 145 -4.05 26.03 19.82
C PRO A 145 -2.84 25.25 19.29
N SER A 146 -2.45 24.20 20.01
CA SER A 146 -1.35 23.34 19.62
C SER A 146 -1.61 22.71 18.24
N LEU A 147 -0.58 22.63 17.40
CA LEU A 147 -0.66 21.92 16.12
C LEU A 147 -0.95 20.45 16.37
N LYS A 148 -2.03 19.92 15.77
CA LYS A 148 -2.38 18.49 15.82
C LYS A 148 -2.68 18.00 14.42
N MET A 149 -2.12 16.85 14.04
CA MET A 149 -2.52 16.20 12.80
C MET A 149 -3.89 15.56 12.98
N CYS A 150 -4.73 15.68 11.95
CA CYS A 150 -6.11 15.18 11.92
C CYS A 150 -6.31 14.08 10.88
N SER A 151 -5.45 14.00 9.86
CA SER A 151 -5.52 12.99 8.81
C SER A 151 -4.13 12.69 8.26
N VAL A 152 -3.91 11.45 7.85
CA VAL A 152 -2.70 11.01 7.13
C VAL A 152 -3.10 10.23 5.88
N LYS A 153 -2.33 10.39 4.80
CA LYS A 153 -2.47 9.66 3.53
C LYS A 153 -1.09 9.32 2.98
N ALA A 154 -1.02 8.25 2.20
CA ALA A 154 0.21 7.82 1.56
C ALA A 154 -0.06 7.43 0.10
N GLY A 155 0.83 7.81 -0.80
CA GLY A 155 0.84 7.40 -2.20
C GLY A 155 2.03 6.50 -2.51
N GLY A 156 2.55 6.54 -3.74
CA GLY A 156 3.70 5.73 -4.12
C GLY A 156 4.88 5.90 -3.17
N MET A 157 5.57 7.04 -3.26
CA MET A 157 6.71 7.41 -2.39
C MET A 157 6.48 8.75 -1.70
N MET A 158 5.24 9.12 -1.48
CA MET A 158 4.81 10.40 -0.92
C MET A 158 3.93 10.16 0.29
N SER A 159 4.03 11.04 1.27
CA SER A 159 3.20 11.07 2.46
C SER A 159 2.56 12.44 2.62
N LEU A 160 1.33 12.45 3.08
CA LEU A 160 0.51 13.64 3.26
C LEU A 160 -0.12 13.64 4.66
N GLY A 161 -0.31 14.83 5.21
CA GLY A 161 -1.06 15.01 6.44
C GLY A 161 -1.89 16.28 6.38
N ILE A 162 -3.01 16.32 7.08
CA ILE A 162 -3.84 17.52 7.28
C ILE A 162 -3.87 17.80 8.77
N ASP A 163 -3.58 19.05 9.16
CA ASP A 163 -3.62 19.48 10.56
C ASP A 163 -5.00 20.01 10.98
N ASN A 164 -5.14 20.34 12.25
CA ASN A 164 -6.37 20.86 12.85
C ASN A 164 -6.77 22.27 12.35
N HIS A 165 -5.92 22.94 11.57
CA HIS A 165 -6.21 24.20 10.89
C HIS A 165 -6.60 23.99 9.42
N GLY A 166 -6.60 22.73 8.93
CA GLY A 166 -6.83 22.40 7.54
C GLY A 166 -5.63 22.67 6.64
N THR A 167 -4.41 22.82 7.20
CA THR A 167 -3.20 22.95 6.40
C THR A 167 -2.76 21.59 5.91
N LEU A 168 -2.46 21.48 4.62
CA LEU A 168 -1.89 20.29 4.02
C LEU A 168 -0.38 20.29 4.20
N TRP A 169 0.15 19.17 4.67
CA TRP A 169 1.59 18.89 4.81
C TRP A 169 2.00 17.78 3.86
N MET A 170 3.18 17.91 3.22
CA MET A 170 3.71 16.94 2.27
C MET A 170 5.17 16.60 2.57
N TRP A 171 5.55 15.33 2.37
CA TRP A 171 6.94 14.86 2.45
C TRP A 171 7.14 13.59 1.60
N GLY A 172 8.38 13.17 1.43
CA GLY A 172 8.73 12.10 0.49
C GLY A 172 9.03 12.64 -0.90
N ASN A 173 8.67 11.93 -1.95
CA ASN A 173 8.77 12.39 -3.33
C ASN A 173 7.68 13.41 -3.63
N ILE A 174 8.02 14.69 -3.54
CA ILE A 174 7.08 15.80 -3.73
C ILE A 174 7.36 16.57 -5.03
N PRO A 175 6.32 17.11 -5.68
CA PRO A 175 6.50 17.99 -6.84
C PRO A 175 7.15 19.31 -6.42
N GLN A 176 8.21 19.70 -7.11
CA GLN A 176 8.92 20.98 -6.93
C GLN A 176 9.34 21.57 -8.27
N GLU A 177 9.67 22.86 -8.28
CA GLU A 177 10.23 23.52 -9.47
C GLU A 177 11.65 23.04 -9.75
N SER A 178 11.91 22.67 -11.02
CA SER A 178 13.26 22.32 -11.46
C SER A 178 14.09 23.55 -11.72
N LYS A 179 15.42 23.43 -11.66
CA LYS A 179 16.35 24.54 -11.96
C LYS A 179 16.25 25.05 -13.40
N GLU A 180 15.69 24.25 -14.31
CA GLU A 180 15.52 24.56 -15.72
C GLU A 180 14.10 25.07 -16.05
N GLY A 181 13.27 25.27 -15.04
CA GLY A 181 11.84 25.55 -15.18
C GLY A 181 11.04 24.27 -15.52
N GLY A 182 9.90 24.08 -14.84
CA GLY A 182 9.02 22.92 -14.99
C GLY A 182 8.97 22.04 -13.74
N LEU A 183 8.15 20.97 -13.79
CA LEU A 183 7.95 20.05 -12.70
C LEU A 183 9.14 19.09 -12.55
N SER A 184 9.63 18.95 -11.33
CA SER A 184 10.57 17.91 -10.91
C SER A 184 9.99 17.21 -9.67
N ILE A 185 10.25 15.93 -9.52
CA ILE A 185 9.96 15.20 -8.29
C ILE A 185 11.24 15.18 -7.45
N VAL A 186 11.16 15.73 -6.23
CA VAL A 186 12.31 15.91 -5.33
C VAL A 186 12.02 15.21 -4.01
N SER A 187 13.04 14.59 -3.44
CA SER A 187 12.96 13.94 -2.12
C SER A 187 12.99 14.96 -1.00
N SER A 188 11.96 14.99 -0.15
CA SER A 188 11.88 15.80 1.07
C SER A 188 11.82 14.91 2.30
N PHE A 189 12.82 15.01 3.16
CA PHE A 189 12.91 14.26 4.43
C PHE A 189 12.19 14.97 5.58
N ILE A 190 11.68 16.17 5.34
CA ILE A 190 10.99 16.99 6.35
C ILE A 190 9.60 17.33 5.84
N PRO A 191 8.54 17.12 6.63
CA PRO A 191 7.20 17.58 6.30
C PRO A 191 7.19 19.10 6.03
N THR A 192 6.63 19.50 4.88
CA THR A 192 6.52 20.90 4.45
C THR A 192 5.06 21.27 4.20
N PRO A 193 4.58 22.43 4.69
CA PRO A 193 3.21 22.87 4.48
C PRO A 193 2.98 23.40 3.06
N VAL A 194 1.78 23.18 2.53
CA VAL A 194 1.30 23.71 1.25
C VAL A 194 0.35 24.89 1.51
N TRP A 195 0.72 26.07 1.01
CA TRP A 195 0.00 27.32 1.32
C TRP A 195 -0.94 27.81 0.19
N ASP A 196 -1.01 27.09 -0.94
CA ASP A 196 -1.61 27.58 -2.20
C ASP A 196 -3.15 27.47 -2.25
N PHE A 197 -3.81 27.33 -1.12
CA PHE A 197 -5.29 27.23 -1.04
C PHE A 197 -5.96 28.56 -0.63
N HIS A 198 -5.23 29.68 -0.70
CA HIS A 198 -5.74 31.04 -0.39
C HIS A 198 -6.43 31.17 0.99
N GLY A 199 -5.92 30.45 1.99
CA GLY A 199 -6.44 30.46 3.35
C GLY A 199 -7.72 29.63 3.54
N ARG A 200 -8.06 28.75 2.59
CA ARG A 200 -9.12 27.77 2.72
C ARG A 200 -8.59 26.48 3.31
N ALA A 201 -9.41 25.79 4.10
CA ALA A 201 -9.03 24.54 4.75
C ALA A 201 -9.14 23.36 3.79
N VAL A 202 -8.10 22.52 3.74
CA VAL A 202 -8.13 21.22 3.10
C VAL A 202 -8.89 20.23 4.00
N VAL A 203 -9.87 19.53 3.44
CA VAL A 203 -10.73 18.59 4.16
C VAL A 203 -10.35 17.15 3.90
N LYS A 204 -10.04 16.84 2.63
CA LYS A 204 -9.61 15.50 2.20
C LYS A 204 -8.49 15.63 1.17
N VAL A 205 -7.64 14.62 1.12
CA VAL A 205 -6.58 14.52 0.13
C VAL A 205 -6.37 13.07 -0.28
N ALA A 206 -6.03 12.86 -1.53
CA ALA A 206 -5.54 11.58 -2.05
C ALA A 206 -4.31 11.84 -2.92
N CYS A 207 -3.42 10.87 -3.02
CA CYS A 207 -2.25 10.94 -3.88
C CYS A 207 -2.00 9.61 -4.59
N GLY A 208 -1.61 9.74 -5.85
CA GLY A 208 -1.14 8.61 -6.66
C GLY A 208 0.38 8.46 -6.56
N ASN A 209 1.01 8.05 -7.66
CA ASN A 209 2.48 7.96 -7.68
C ASN A 209 3.15 9.33 -7.68
N GLU A 210 2.63 10.28 -8.48
CA GLU A 210 3.26 11.58 -8.69
C GLU A 210 2.23 12.72 -8.86
N HIS A 211 0.96 12.50 -8.48
CA HIS A 211 -0.08 13.52 -8.53
C HIS A 211 -0.90 13.51 -7.25
N ILE A 212 -1.48 14.65 -6.93
CA ILE A 212 -2.23 14.87 -5.71
C ILE A 212 -3.56 15.53 -6.08
N VAL A 213 -4.62 15.13 -5.37
CA VAL A 213 -5.95 15.74 -5.48
C VAL A 213 -6.46 16.06 -4.08
N ALA A 214 -6.90 17.29 -3.87
CA ALA A 214 -7.40 17.78 -2.59
C ALA A 214 -8.82 18.31 -2.71
N LEU A 215 -9.65 18.00 -1.72
CA LEU A 215 -10.95 18.60 -1.52
C LEU A 215 -10.82 19.70 -0.45
N VAL A 216 -11.19 20.91 -0.84
CA VAL A 216 -10.95 22.14 -0.09
C VAL A 216 -12.28 22.85 0.14
N ASN A 217 -12.52 23.42 1.32
CA ASN A 217 -13.73 24.19 1.59
C ASN A 217 -13.92 25.31 0.57
N ALA A 218 -15.11 25.42 0.02
CA ALA A 218 -15.42 26.47 -0.97
C ALA A 218 -15.38 27.87 -0.33
N THR A 219 -15.78 27.99 0.93
CA THR A 219 -15.80 29.25 1.69
C THR A 219 -14.77 29.23 2.83
N LYS A 220 -14.43 30.42 3.35
CA LYS A 220 -13.57 30.55 4.54
C LYS A 220 -14.31 30.24 5.85
N SER A 221 -15.64 30.18 5.81
CA SER A 221 -16.47 29.77 6.95
C SER A 221 -16.62 28.25 6.92
N HIS A 222 -16.41 27.57 8.07
CA HIS A 222 -16.53 26.12 8.22
C HIS A 222 -17.98 25.60 8.15
N GLU A 223 -18.96 26.44 7.82
CA GLU A 223 -20.39 26.12 7.84
C GLU A 223 -20.92 25.57 6.51
N ASP A 224 -20.17 25.73 5.40
CA ASP A 224 -20.60 25.26 4.09
C ASP A 224 -20.02 23.85 3.78
N GLU A 225 -20.92 22.91 3.44
CA GLU A 225 -20.56 21.54 3.05
C GLU A 225 -20.03 21.43 1.61
N ASP A 226 -19.91 22.55 0.88
CA ASP A 226 -19.47 22.54 -0.51
C ASP A 226 -17.94 22.51 -0.59
N LEU A 227 -17.43 21.51 -1.30
CA LEU A 227 -16.00 21.29 -1.48
C LEU A 227 -15.59 21.54 -2.93
N MET A 228 -14.52 22.28 -3.12
CA MET A 228 -13.83 22.46 -4.40
C MET A 228 -12.76 21.38 -4.57
N CYS A 229 -12.58 20.93 -5.81
CA CYS A 229 -11.54 19.97 -6.15
C CYS A 229 -10.32 20.68 -6.73
N TYR A 230 -9.14 20.46 -6.14
CA TYR A 230 -7.85 20.93 -6.62
C TYR A 230 -6.97 19.74 -7.00
N SER A 231 -6.15 19.89 -8.05
CA SER A 231 -5.20 18.87 -8.48
C SER A 231 -3.87 19.49 -8.90
N TRP A 232 -2.75 18.76 -8.67
CA TRP A 232 -1.40 19.16 -9.10
C TRP A 232 -0.47 17.95 -9.14
N GLY A 233 0.76 18.15 -9.65
CA GLY A 233 1.76 17.12 -9.88
C GLY A 233 1.87 16.72 -11.34
N ASN A 234 2.22 15.47 -11.60
CA ASN A 234 2.36 14.91 -12.94
C ASN A 234 0.99 14.79 -13.65
N ASN A 235 0.95 15.18 -14.93
CA ASN A 235 -0.26 15.15 -15.76
C ASN A 235 -0.05 14.46 -17.12
N SER A 236 0.97 13.66 -17.28
CA SER A 236 1.31 13.02 -18.57
C SER A 236 0.17 12.21 -19.19
N HIS A 237 -0.77 11.73 -18.36
CA HIS A 237 -1.93 10.94 -18.78
C HIS A 237 -3.28 11.66 -18.59
N GLY A 238 -3.28 12.93 -18.16
CA GLY A 238 -4.49 13.68 -17.85
C GLY A 238 -5.07 13.39 -16.44
N GLN A 239 -4.27 12.81 -15.54
CA GLN A 239 -4.68 12.43 -14.19
C GLN A 239 -5.03 13.61 -13.27
N LEU A 240 -4.77 14.85 -13.70
CA LEU A 240 -5.22 16.08 -13.01
C LEU A 240 -6.63 16.52 -13.42
N GLY A 241 -7.17 16.04 -14.53
CA GLY A 241 -8.53 16.39 -15.00
C GLY A 241 -8.68 17.84 -15.47
N LEU A 242 -7.58 18.52 -15.83
CA LEU A 242 -7.57 19.94 -16.21
C LEU A 242 -7.78 20.20 -17.71
N GLY A 243 -7.94 19.13 -18.52
CA GLY A 243 -8.20 19.21 -19.94
C GLY A 243 -6.96 19.18 -20.84
N ASP A 244 -5.81 19.02 -20.28
CA ASP A 244 -4.53 18.91 -20.98
C ASP A 244 -3.64 17.82 -20.39
N ARG A 245 -2.37 17.76 -20.81
CA ARG A 245 -1.35 16.84 -20.29
C ARG A 245 -0.17 17.59 -19.67
N GLN A 246 -0.35 18.85 -19.33
CA GLN A 246 0.70 19.66 -18.70
C GLN A 246 0.70 19.40 -17.19
N SER A 247 1.86 19.06 -16.65
CA SER A 247 2.05 18.92 -15.20
C SER A 247 1.94 20.28 -14.50
N ARG A 248 1.47 20.25 -13.26
CA ARG A 248 1.24 21.46 -12.45
C ARG A 248 2.09 21.42 -11.19
N LEU A 249 2.79 22.51 -10.93
CA LEU A 249 3.58 22.67 -9.72
C LEU A 249 2.73 23.04 -8.50
N HIS A 250 1.69 23.84 -8.74
CA HIS A 250 0.78 24.37 -7.72
C HIS A 250 -0.63 23.79 -7.89
N PRO A 251 -1.41 23.72 -6.80
CA PRO A 251 -2.81 23.32 -6.86
C PRO A 251 -3.63 24.16 -7.84
N GLU A 252 -4.28 23.54 -8.82
CA GLU A 252 -5.23 24.16 -9.73
C GLU A 252 -6.64 23.58 -9.55
N VAL A 253 -7.67 24.44 -9.70
CA VAL A 253 -9.07 24.04 -9.56
C VAL A 253 -9.50 23.18 -10.76
N VAL A 254 -10.08 22.02 -10.47
CA VAL A 254 -10.75 21.20 -11.48
C VAL A 254 -12.12 21.82 -11.76
N LYS A 255 -12.24 22.59 -12.86
CA LYS A 255 -13.37 23.51 -13.15
C LYS A 255 -14.76 22.88 -13.10
N ILE A 256 -14.89 21.58 -13.37
CA ILE A 256 -16.18 20.88 -13.30
C ILE A 256 -16.68 20.71 -11.86
N PHE A 257 -15.85 21.00 -10.85
CA PHE A 257 -16.14 20.93 -9.41
C PHE A 257 -15.75 22.23 -8.70
N ASP A 258 -16.01 23.36 -9.33
CA ASP A 258 -15.86 24.69 -8.75
C ASP A 258 -17.16 25.16 -8.03
N GLU A 259 -17.16 26.40 -7.55
CA GLU A 259 -18.27 26.97 -6.79
C GLU A 259 -19.58 27.11 -7.62
N GLU A 260 -19.48 27.28 -8.94
CA GLU A 260 -20.61 27.59 -9.85
C GLU A 260 -21.33 26.33 -10.34
N THR A 261 -20.70 25.16 -10.22
CA THR A 261 -21.27 23.91 -10.75
C THR A 261 -22.34 23.30 -9.84
N PRO A 262 -23.26 22.50 -10.39
CA PRO A 262 -24.29 21.83 -9.59
C PRO A 262 -23.76 20.63 -8.78
N TRP A 263 -22.47 20.30 -8.89
CA TRP A 263 -21.85 19.16 -8.24
C TRP A 263 -20.90 19.59 -7.13
N THR A 264 -20.96 18.89 -5.99
CA THR A 264 -19.96 18.98 -4.93
C THR A 264 -19.34 17.61 -4.69
N THR A 265 -18.02 17.57 -4.63
CA THR A 265 -17.25 16.36 -4.36
C THR A 265 -17.25 16.05 -2.86
N TYR A 266 -17.33 14.77 -2.49
CA TYR A 266 -17.28 14.37 -1.08
C TYR A 266 -16.28 13.23 -0.79
N GLU A 267 -15.77 12.53 -1.84
CA GLU A 267 -14.74 11.52 -1.72
C GLU A 267 -13.79 11.57 -2.92
N VAL A 268 -12.51 11.23 -2.68
CA VAL A 268 -11.45 11.22 -3.69
C VAL A 268 -10.51 10.05 -3.49
N ALA A 269 -10.11 9.43 -4.59
CA ALA A 269 -9.11 8.38 -4.63
C ALA A 269 -8.19 8.57 -5.84
N CYS A 270 -6.91 8.23 -5.67
CA CYS A 270 -5.91 8.28 -6.73
C CYS A 270 -5.28 6.90 -6.91
N GLY A 271 -5.30 6.40 -8.14
CA GLY A 271 -4.47 5.27 -8.55
C GLY A 271 -3.07 5.72 -8.97
N ALA A 272 -2.32 4.85 -9.66
CA ALA A 272 -0.98 5.23 -10.11
C ALA A 272 -1.01 6.45 -11.05
N PHE A 273 -1.90 6.45 -12.04
CA PHE A 273 -1.99 7.45 -13.11
C PHE A 273 -3.44 7.82 -13.46
N HIS A 274 -4.38 7.57 -12.57
CA HIS A 274 -5.78 7.94 -12.74
C HIS A 274 -6.37 8.42 -11.42
N THR A 275 -7.50 9.11 -11.50
CA THR A 275 -8.21 9.68 -10.35
C THR A 275 -9.68 9.30 -10.44
N ALA A 276 -10.28 8.99 -9.29
CA ALA A 276 -11.71 8.78 -9.12
C ALA A 276 -12.27 9.72 -8.04
N LEU A 277 -13.45 10.28 -8.30
CA LEU A 277 -14.15 11.19 -7.41
C LEU A 277 -15.59 10.71 -7.23
N LEU A 278 -16.10 10.80 -6.01
CA LEU A 278 -17.54 10.75 -5.76
C LEU A 278 -18.07 12.16 -5.58
N ALA A 279 -19.08 12.52 -6.36
CA ALA A 279 -19.74 13.80 -6.28
C ALA A 279 -21.25 13.63 -6.11
N ARG A 280 -21.90 14.58 -5.41
CA ARG A 280 -23.34 14.68 -5.25
C ARG A 280 -23.83 15.98 -5.82
N LYS A 281 -25.10 16.05 -6.24
CA LYS A 281 -25.71 17.32 -6.61
C LYS A 281 -25.86 18.22 -5.38
N LYS A 282 -25.50 19.50 -5.53
CA LYS A 282 -25.83 20.55 -4.57
C LYS A 282 -27.35 20.61 -4.44
N LYS A 283 -27.87 20.75 -3.23
CA LYS A 283 -29.28 20.57 -2.85
C LYS A 283 -30.28 21.17 -3.84
N THR A 284 -31.04 20.30 -4.52
CA THR A 284 -32.27 20.63 -5.24
C THR A 284 -33.30 19.52 -4.97
N GLY A 285 -33.85 19.45 -3.72
CA GLY A 285 -34.91 18.48 -3.37
C GLY A 285 -34.44 17.25 -2.60
N ASP A 286 -35.36 16.32 -2.31
CA ASP A 286 -35.19 15.18 -1.39
C ASP A 286 -34.37 13.99 -1.94
N THR A 287 -33.83 14.06 -3.15
CA THR A 287 -33.07 12.96 -3.74
C THR A 287 -31.55 13.19 -3.65
N LEU A 288 -30.86 12.34 -2.90
CA LEU A 288 -29.40 12.26 -2.86
C LEU A 288 -28.89 11.54 -4.11
N GLU A 289 -28.70 12.28 -5.22
CA GLU A 289 -28.01 11.74 -6.39
C GLU A 289 -26.50 11.78 -6.18
N SER A 290 -25.86 10.63 -6.33
CA SER A 290 -24.41 10.47 -6.23
C SER A 290 -23.86 9.83 -7.50
N MET A 291 -22.69 10.25 -7.92
CA MET A 291 -22.06 9.79 -9.17
C MET A 291 -20.55 9.64 -8.99
N CYS A 292 -19.99 8.61 -9.62
CA CYS A 292 -18.56 8.42 -9.73
C CYS A 292 -18.04 9.06 -11.03
N TRP A 293 -16.96 9.84 -10.90
CA TRP A 293 -16.27 10.50 -12.00
C TRP A 293 -14.82 10.01 -12.04
N THR A 294 -14.30 9.70 -13.23
CA THR A 294 -12.94 9.23 -13.41
C THR A 294 -12.22 9.97 -14.53
N PHE A 295 -10.89 10.09 -14.43
CA PHE A 295 -10.02 10.70 -15.42
C PHE A 295 -8.56 10.24 -15.26
N GLY A 296 -7.73 10.47 -16.29
CA GLY A 296 -6.35 10.01 -16.36
C GLY A 296 -6.17 8.83 -17.31
N LEU A 297 -5.24 7.94 -17.00
CA LEU A 297 -4.89 6.77 -17.80
C LEU A 297 -6.00 5.71 -17.80
N SER A 298 -6.25 5.06 -18.96
CA SER A 298 -7.23 3.98 -19.12
C SER A 298 -6.74 2.78 -19.94
N GLU A 299 -5.45 2.52 -20.02
CA GLU A 299 -4.91 1.41 -20.84
C GLU A 299 -5.49 0.04 -20.46
N ASN A 300 -5.89 -0.16 -19.21
CA ASN A 300 -6.54 -1.37 -18.69
C ASN A 300 -8.05 -1.17 -18.41
N GLY A 301 -8.66 -0.08 -18.90
CA GLY A 301 -10.07 0.21 -18.64
C GLY A 301 -10.35 0.74 -17.22
N GLN A 302 -9.33 1.16 -16.45
CA GLN A 302 -9.46 1.61 -15.07
C GLN A 302 -10.34 2.85 -14.87
N LEU A 303 -10.72 3.55 -15.95
CA LEU A 303 -11.69 4.64 -15.90
C LEU A 303 -13.15 4.15 -15.96
N GLY A 304 -13.41 2.92 -16.41
CA GLY A 304 -14.76 2.35 -16.44
C GLY A 304 -15.70 2.92 -17.50
N HIS A 305 -15.18 3.56 -18.57
CA HIS A 305 -15.97 4.20 -19.63
C HIS A 305 -16.29 3.27 -20.81
N GLY A 306 -16.06 1.96 -20.70
CA GLY A 306 -16.23 0.98 -21.77
C GLY A 306 -15.11 0.99 -22.82
N THR A 307 -14.04 1.73 -22.59
CA THR A 307 -12.91 1.88 -23.52
C THR A 307 -11.57 1.93 -22.78
N THR A 308 -10.47 1.74 -23.52
CA THR A 308 -9.10 1.95 -23.03
C THR A 308 -8.57 3.36 -23.31
N GLN A 309 -9.43 4.30 -23.68
CA GLN A 309 -9.03 5.68 -23.95
C GLN A 309 -8.90 6.48 -22.66
N SER A 310 -7.76 7.15 -22.49
CA SER A 310 -7.52 8.08 -21.38
C SER A 310 -8.41 9.32 -21.48
N ALA A 311 -8.85 9.83 -20.33
CA ALA A 311 -9.71 11.02 -20.24
C ALA A 311 -8.93 12.18 -19.60
N LEU A 312 -8.93 13.34 -20.29
CA LEU A 312 -8.26 14.56 -19.80
C LEU A 312 -9.17 15.40 -18.89
N PHE A 313 -10.46 15.12 -18.88
CA PHE A 313 -11.46 15.77 -18.03
C PHE A 313 -12.19 14.74 -17.18
N PRO A 314 -12.67 15.11 -15.98
CA PRO A 314 -13.58 14.27 -15.22
C PRO A 314 -14.78 13.85 -16.07
N THR A 315 -14.98 12.55 -16.21
CA THR A 315 -16.05 11.96 -17.00
C THR A 315 -16.89 11.05 -16.11
N PRO A 316 -18.23 11.22 -16.06
CA PRO A 316 -19.09 10.43 -15.19
C PRO A 316 -19.26 9.01 -15.71
N ILE A 317 -19.28 8.04 -14.80
CA ILE A 317 -19.57 6.64 -15.11
C ILE A 317 -21.08 6.44 -15.16
N LYS A 318 -21.60 6.08 -16.33
CA LYS A 318 -23.04 5.95 -16.59
C LYS A 318 -23.59 4.57 -16.23
N GLU A 319 -22.75 3.56 -16.23
CA GLU A 319 -23.12 2.16 -15.99
C GLU A 319 -23.35 1.83 -14.52
N LEU A 320 -22.96 2.71 -13.59
CA LEU A 320 -23.31 2.57 -12.18
C LEU A 320 -24.78 2.99 -11.95
N PRO A 321 -25.52 2.33 -11.05
CA PRO A 321 -26.91 2.68 -10.73
C PRO A 321 -27.02 4.12 -10.22
N GLN A 322 -27.79 4.95 -10.91
CA GLN A 322 -27.95 6.38 -10.59
C GLN A 322 -28.78 6.63 -9.33
N ASN A 323 -29.56 5.63 -8.87
CA ASN A 323 -30.41 5.70 -7.69
C ASN A 323 -29.75 5.13 -6.43
N ALA A 324 -28.50 4.70 -6.51
CA ALA A 324 -27.72 4.21 -5.37
C ALA A 324 -26.74 5.29 -4.90
N TYR A 325 -26.75 5.62 -3.61
CA TYR A 325 -25.74 6.50 -3.03
C TYR A 325 -24.42 5.76 -2.88
N LEU A 326 -23.34 6.29 -3.47
CA LEU A 326 -22.01 5.71 -3.41
C LEU A 326 -21.31 6.16 -2.11
N ILE A 327 -20.80 5.22 -1.31
CA ILE A 327 -20.27 5.52 0.02
C ILE A 327 -18.76 5.43 0.11
N SER A 328 -18.11 4.71 -0.80
CA SER A 328 -16.66 4.54 -0.80
C SER A 328 -16.15 4.30 -2.20
N VAL A 329 -15.01 4.89 -2.54
CA VAL A 329 -14.25 4.66 -3.77
C VAL A 329 -12.78 4.53 -3.42
N ASP A 330 -12.08 3.63 -4.10
CA ASP A 330 -10.63 3.59 -4.06
C ASP A 330 -10.03 3.09 -5.36
N CYS A 331 -8.74 3.40 -5.59
CA CYS A 331 -8.01 3.14 -6.81
C CYS A 331 -6.72 2.39 -6.53
N GLY A 332 -6.50 1.27 -7.22
CA GLY A 332 -5.21 0.59 -7.26
C GLY A 332 -4.28 1.13 -8.34
N LEU A 333 -3.25 0.36 -8.75
CA LEU A 333 -2.38 0.82 -9.84
C LEU A 333 -3.17 1.01 -11.14
N PHE A 334 -4.00 0.03 -11.52
CA PHE A 334 -4.73 0.00 -12.79
C PHE A 334 -6.16 -0.53 -12.64
N HIS A 335 -6.78 -0.35 -11.47
CA HIS A 335 -8.17 -0.72 -11.24
C HIS A 335 -8.83 0.28 -10.29
N THR A 336 -10.16 0.29 -10.29
CA THR A 336 -10.98 1.15 -9.44
C THR A 336 -12.11 0.32 -8.85
N SER A 337 -12.45 0.55 -7.60
CA SER A 337 -13.55 -0.13 -6.90
C SER A 337 -14.45 0.87 -6.19
N VAL A 338 -15.76 0.58 -6.14
CA VAL A 338 -16.79 1.43 -5.55
C VAL A 338 -17.76 0.59 -4.73
N VAL A 339 -18.22 1.14 -3.62
CA VAL A 339 -19.28 0.55 -2.76
C VAL A 339 -20.46 1.50 -2.69
N SER A 340 -21.67 0.95 -2.77
CA SER A 340 -22.93 1.69 -2.57
C SER A 340 -23.52 1.48 -1.18
N SER A 341 -24.41 2.39 -0.79
CA SER A 341 -25.21 2.27 0.44
C SER A 341 -26.20 1.10 0.41
N THR A 342 -26.48 0.54 -0.78
CA THR A 342 -27.35 -0.64 -0.95
C THR A 342 -26.63 -1.96 -0.75
N GLY A 343 -25.31 -1.94 -0.60
CA GLY A 343 -24.51 -3.13 -0.35
C GLY A 343 -23.83 -3.71 -1.59
N ASP A 344 -23.94 -3.02 -2.73
CA ASP A 344 -23.31 -3.46 -3.96
C ASP A 344 -21.85 -2.99 -4.01
N VAL A 345 -20.99 -3.83 -4.56
CA VAL A 345 -19.58 -3.57 -4.82
C VAL A 345 -19.32 -3.74 -6.31
N TRP A 346 -18.72 -2.75 -6.95
CA TRP A 346 -18.25 -2.83 -8.33
C TRP A 346 -16.75 -2.62 -8.38
N SER A 347 -16.12 -3.27 -9.34
CA SER A 347 -14.71 -3.10 -9.64
C SER A 347 -14.49 -3.13 -11.15
N TRP A 348 -13.50 -2.40 -11.65
CA TRP A 348 -13.14 -2.39 -13.07
C TRP A 348 -11.66 -2.05 -13.26
N GLY A 349 -11.14 -2.30 -14.47
CA GLY A 349 -9.72 -2.16 -14.79
C GLY A 349 -9.01 -3.51 -14.89
N MET A 350 -7.77 -3.57 -14.46
CA MET A 350 -6.89 -4.71 -14.62
C MET A 350 -7.40 -5.97 -13.89
N GLU A 351 -7.32 -7.12 -14.54
CA GLU A 351 -7.85 -8.42 -14.13
C GLU A 351 -7.59 -8.79 -12.66
N LYS A 352 -6.33 -8.72 -12.22
CA LYS A 352 -5.96 -9.17 -10.85
C LYS A 352 -6.50 -8.32 -9.71
N GLY A 353 -7.05 -7.16 -10.00
CA GLY A 353 -7.69 -6.32 -8.99
C GLY A 353 -9.21 -6.50 -8.91
N LEU A 354 -9.81 -7.23 -9.86
CA LEU A 354 -11.26 -7.23 -10.07
C LEU A 354 -12.03 -8.34 -9.34
N GLY A 355 -11.38 -9.37 -8.82
CA GLY A 355 -12.07 -10.55 -8.29
C GLY A 355 -12.93 -11.27 -9.34
N LEU A 356 -12.56 -11.20 -10.61
CA LEU A 356 -13.27 -11.87 -11.69
C LEU A 356 -13.14 -13.39 -11.61
N CYS A 357 -14.22 -14.11 -11.96
CA CYS A 357 -14.16 -15.55 -12.19
C CYS A 357 -13.41 -15.83 -13.50
N PRO A 358 -12.75 -17.01 -13.64
CA PRO A 358 -12.04 -17.41 -14.88
C PRO A 358 -12.89 -17.34 -16.16
N ASP A 359 -14.21 -17.44 -16.03
CA ASP A 359 -15.17 -17.35 -17.16
C ASP A 359 -15.52 -15.91 -17.59
N ALA A 360 -15.12 -14.90 -16.82
CA ALA A 360 -15.34 -13.48 -17.16
C ALA A 360 -14.39 -12.95 -18.25
N ASN A 361 -13.41 -13.75 -18.67
CA ASN A 361 -12.36 -13.42 -19.66
C ASN A 361 -12.85 -13.18 -21.10
N ARG A 362 -14.13 -13.01 -21.34
CA ARG A 362 -14.72 -12.88 -22.68
C ARG A 362 -15.30 -11.51 -22.97
N SER A 363 -14.61 -10.43 -22.62
CA SER A 363 -14.95 -9.15 -23.22
C SER A 363 -14.31 -9.06 -24.60
N GLU A 364 -15.13 -8.84 -25.64
CA GLU A 364 -14.71 -8.80 -27.04
C GLU A 364 -13.70 -7.69 -27.37
N THR A 365 -13.31 -6.84 -26.40
CA THR A 365 -12.53 -5.59 -26.62
C THR A 365 -11.37 -5.37 -25.67
N GLY A 366 -11.13 -6.23 -24.67
CA GLY A 366 -10.05 -6.06 -23.68
C GLY A 366 -8.93 -7.09 -23.83
N SER A 367 -7.71 -6.75 -23.48
CA SER A 367 -6.61 -7.71 -23.31
C SER A 367 -6.90 -8.56 -22.08
N GLY A 368 -7.14 -9.82 -22.32
CA GLY A 368 -7.27 -10.97 -21.42
C GLY A 368 -7.63 -10.69 -19.95
N GLY A 369 -8.88 -10.36 -19.64
CA GLY A 369 -9.39 -10.30 -18.28
C GLY A 369 -9.61 -8.89 -17.69
N ASP A 370 -9.34 -7.81 -18.43
CA ASP A 370 -9.61 -6.45 -17.99
C ASP A 370 -11.10 -6.10 -18.15
N ALA A 371 -11.69 -5.45 -17.14
CA ALA A 371 -13.05 -4.93 -17.21
C ALA A 371 -13.03 -3.46 -17.61
N LEU A 372 -13.55 -3.16 -18.79
CA LEU A 372 -13.59 -1.79 -19.32
C LEU A 372 -14.74 -0.95 -18.73
N SER A 373 -15.76 -1.61 -18.17
CA SER A 373 -16.92 -1.00 -17.48
C SER A 373 -17.05 -1.57 -16.07
N PRO A 374 -17.78 -0.90 -15.15
CA PRO A 374 -18.03 -1.42 -13.81
C PRO A 374 -18.58 -2.83 -13.83
N PHE A 375 -17.90 -3.74 -13.17
CA PHE A 375 -18.27 -5.13 -13.04
C PHE A 375 -18.73 -5.41 -11.60
N PRO A 376 -19.93 -5.98 -11.39
CA PRO A 376 -20.42 -6.30 -10.05
C PRO A 376 -19.64 -7.44 -9.42
N ILE A 377 -19.12 -7.24 -8.21
CA ILE A 377 -18.40 -8.24 -7.45
C ILE A 377 -19.35 -8.93 -6.46
N SER A 378 -19.51 -10.24 -6.62
CA SER A 378 -20.34 -11.05 -5.73
C SER A 378 -19.56 -11.56 -4.54
N CYS A 379 -20.13 -11.45 -3.33
CA CYS A 379 -19.55 -11.98 -2.09
C CYS A 379 -19.32 -13.50 -2.16
N LYS A 380 -20.37 -14.22 -2.62
CA LYS A 380 -20.37 -15.68 -2.83
C LYS A 380 -21.24 -16.02 -4.05
N PRO A 381 -21.08 -17.19 -4.69
CA PRO A 381 -21.88 -17.58 -5.85
C PRO A 381 -23.41 -17.50 -5.64
N ASN A 382 -23.87 -17.76 -4.43
CA ASN A 382 -25.30 -17.70 -4.06
C ASN A 382 -25.68 -16.43 -3.28
N GLN A 383 -24.76 -15.51 -3.06
CA GLN A 383 -24.97 -14.26 -2.31
C GLN A 383 -24.29 -13.12 -3.07
N PRO A 384 -25.02 -12.47 -4.01
CA PRO A 384 -24.43 -11.46 -4.88
C PRO A 384 -24.04 -10.17 -4.14
N ILE A 385 -24.64 -9.89 -2.99
CA ILE A 385 -24.44 -8.64 -2.24
C ILE A 385 -23.63 -8.92 -0.98
N PHE A 386 -22.66 -8.04 -0.69
CA PHE A 386 -21.92 -8.08 0.57
C PHE A 386 -22.84 -7.66 1.74
N PRO A 387 -22.77 -8.34 2.89
CA PRO A 387 -23.58 -7.95 4.04
C PRO A 387 -23.07 -6.62 4.62
N GLY A 388 -23.80 -5.51 4.38
CA GLY A 388 -23.51 -4.18 4.90
C GLY A 388 -22.06 -3.73 4.71
N PRO A 389 -21.54 -3.64 3.49
CA PRO A 389 -20.20 -3.14 3.23
C PRO A 389 -20.12 -1.66 3.61
N VAL A 390 -18.99 -1.25 4.17
CA VAL A 390 -18.80 0.12 4.66
C VAL A 390 -17.62 0.82 3.97
N LYS A 391 -16.64 0.07 3.48
CA LYS A 391 -15.42 0.62 2.87
C LYS A 391 -14.79 -0.34 1.90
N VAL A 392 -14.25 0.19 0.79
CA VAL A 392 -13.32 -0.51 -0.10
C VAL A 392 -11.98 0.20 -0.09
N VAL A 393 -10.90 -0.58 -0.16
CA VAL A 393 -9.54 -0.07 -0.41
C VAL A 393 -8.84 -0.95 -1.42
N CYS A 394 -8.01 -0.30 -2.24
CA CYS A 394 -7.28 -0.90 -3.33
C CYS A 394 -5.77 -0.75 -3.11
N GLY A 395 -5.06 -1.87 -3.06
CA GLY A 395 -3.61 -1.87 -3.20
C GLY A 395 -3.19 -1.88 -4.66
N ALA A 396 -1.92 -2.20 -4.95
CA ALA A 396 -1.43 -2.19 -6.34
C ALA A 396 -2.25 -3.11 -7.25
N ALA A 397 -2.51 -4.34 -6.83
CA ALA A 397 -3.24 -5.35 -7.59
C ALA A 397 -4.08 -6.27 -6.68
N HIS A 398 -4.58 -5.74 -5.57
CA HIS A 398 -5.51 -6.43 -4.67
C HIS A 398 -6.52 -5.42 -4.15
N THR A 399 -7.65 -5.93 -3.71
CA THR A 399 -8.75 -5.14 -3.16
C THR A 399 -9.20 -5.74 -1.84
N VAL A 400 -9.54 -4.89 -0.89
CA VAL A 400 -10.11 -5.29 0.41
C VAL A 400 -11.42 -4.54 0.63
N VAL A 401 -12.46 -5.28 1.04
CA VAL A 401 -13.78 -4.73 1.42
C VAL A 401 -14.04 -5.04 2.88
N VAL A 402 -14.41 -4.03 3.63
CA VAL A 402 -14.92 -4.18 5.00
C VAL A 402 -16.43 -4.31 4.94
N ALA A 403 -16.95 -5.41 5.47
CA ALA A 403 -18.36 -5.78 5.47
C ALA A 403 -18.91 -6.02 6.89
N GLN A 404 -20.18 -6.42 6.99
CA GLN A 404 -20.89 -6.62 8.28
C GLN A 404 -20.73 -5.44 9.26
N LYS A 405 -20.84 -4.21 8.72
CA LYS A 405 -20.66 -2.98 9.50
C LYS A 405 -19.33 -2.92 10.29
N GLY A 406 -18.28 -3.54 9.74
CA GLY A 406 -16.95 -3.55 10.32
C GLY A 406 -16.53 -4.87 11.01
N HIS A 407 -17.32 -5.93 10.93
CA HIS A 407 -16.97 -7.20 11.61
C HIS A 407 -16.34 -8.24 10.70
N GLU A 408 -16.36 -8.04 9.38
CA GLU A 408 -15.72 -8.91 8.40
C GLU A 408 -14.89 -8.11 7.42
N ALA A 409 -13.80 -8.70 6.94
CA ALA A 409 -13.03 -8.21 5.82
C ALA A 409 -12.92 -9.29 4.75
N TRP A 410 -13.04 -8.87 3.49
CA TRP A 410 -12.92 -9.71 2.31
C TRP A 410 -11.83 -9.15 1.41
N SER A 411 -11.07 -10.02 0.77
CA SER A 411 -9.98 -9.61 -0.11
C SER A 411 -9.91 -10.47 -1.38
N TRP A 412 -9.42 -9.89 -2.48
CA TRP A 412 -9.19 -10.57 -3.74
C TRP A 412 -8.10 -9.88 -4.57
N GLY A 413 -7.70 -10.50 -5.68
CA GLY A 413 -6.64 -10.03 -6.55
C GLY A 413 -5.34 -10.82 -6.38
N ARG A 414 -4.20 -10.14 -6.52
CA ARG A 414 -2.87 -10.76 -6.35
C ARG A 414 -2.67 -11.17 -4.89
N GLY A 415 -2.32 -12.43 -4.65
CA GLY A 415 -2.17 -13.00 -3.30
C GLY A 415 -0.73 -13.28 -2.86
N ARG A 416 0.27 -12.95 -3.68
CA ARG A 416 1.69 -13.17 -3.35
C ARG A 416 2.08 -12.45 -2.07
N SER A 417 2.98 -13.06 -1.30
CA SER A 417 3.43 -12.56 0.01
C SER A 417 2.30 -12.43 1.04
N GLY A 418 1.19 -13.16 0.85
CA GLY A 418 0.08 -13.19 1.81
C GLY A 418 -0.76 -11.92 1.87
N VAL A 419 -0.67 -11.01 0.89
CA VAL A 419 -1.34 -9.70 0.90
C VAL A 419 -2.86 -9.78 1.06
N LEU A 420 -3.49 -10.92 0.72
CA LEU A 420 -4.92 -11.16 0.92
C LEU A 420 -5.30 -11.47 2.38
N GLY A 421 -4.34 -11.75 3.27
CA GLY A 421 -4.59 -11.99 4.68
C GLY A 421 -5.42 -13.26 4.99
N ASN A 422 -5.54 -14.17 4.03
CA ASN A 422 -6.33 -15.41 4.10
C ASN A 422 -5.49 -16.66 4.45
N GLY A 423 -4.23 -16.46 4.91
CA GLY A 423 -3.30 -17.53 5.24
C GLY A 423 -2.63 -18.19 4.02
N LYS A 424 -2.76 -17.63 2.82
CA LYS A 424 -2.26 -18.21 1.56
C LYS A 424 -1.49 -17.19 0.74
N GLU A 425 -0.55 -17.65 -0.09
CA GLU A 425 0.20 -16.86 -1.08
C GLU A 425 -0.34 -16.97 -2.51
N MET A 426 -1.58 -17.31 -2.67
CA MET A 426 -2.20 -17.56 -3.98
C MET A 426 -3.10 -16.39 -4.40
N ASP A 427 -3.04 -16.05 -5.70
CA ASP A 427 -3.96 -15.10 -6.33
C ASP A 427 -5.41 -15.62 -6.20
N SER A 428 -6.36 -14.71 -5.96
CA SER A 428 -7.78 -15.02 -5.90
C SER A 428 -8.57 -14.08 -6.80
N TYR A 429 -9.29 -14.64 -7.76
CA TYR A 429 -10.19 -13.91 -8.66
C TYR A 429 -11.59 -13.70 -8.07
N THR A 430 -11.85 -14.30 -6.92
CA THR A 430 -13.10 -14.16 -6.18
C THR A 430 -12.81 -13.69 -4.77
N PRO A 431 -13.73 -12.94 -4.14
CA PRO A 431 -13.56 -12.52 -2.76
C PRO A 431 -13.32 -13.71 -1.82
N THR A 432 -12.28 -13.61 -1.00
CA THR A 432 -11.95 -14.55 0.07
C THR A 432 -11.98 -13.83 1.40
N ILE A 433 -12.37 -14.55 2.46
CA ILE A 433 -12.41 -13.96 3.80
C ILE A 433 -10.99 -13.76 4.33
N VAL A 434 -10.71 -12.59 4.88
CA VAL A 434 -9.49 -12.32 5.66
C VAL A 434 -9.61 -13.09 6.97
N LEU A 435 -8.51 -13.64 7.48
CA LEU A 435 -8.47 -14.32 8.79
C LEU A 435 -8.63 -13.30 9.93
N TRP A 436 -9.86 -12.85 10.13
CA TRP A 436 -10.23 -11.83 11.09
C TRP A 436 -11.44 -12.27 11.96
N PRO A 437 -11.43 -12.07 13.29
CA PRO A 437 -10.25 -11.65 14.09
C PRO A 437 -9.15 -12.72 14.10
N PRO A 438 -7.87 -12.33 14.28
CA PRO A 438 -6.80 -13.33 14.41
C PRO A 438 -7.07 -14.23 15.62
N ALA A 439 -6.68 -15.50 15.51
CA ALA A 439 -6.77 -16.44 16.62
C ALA A 439 -5.95 -15.91 17.80
N THR A 440 -6.59 -15.52 18.87
CA THR A 440 -5.93 -15.00 20.06
C THR A 440 -5.23 -16.15 20.80
N GLU A 441 -4.02 -15.91 21.30
CA GLU A 441 -3.30 -16.87 22.16
C GLU A 441 -4.12 -17.17 23.44
N ASP A 442 -5.02 -16.27 23.84
CA ASP A 442 -5.88 -16.40 25.03
C ASP A 442 -6.86 -17.57 24.95
N LEU A 443 -7.29 -18.00 23.75
CA LEU A 443 -8.15 -19.18 23.58
C LEU A 443 -7.41 -20.50 23.83
N LYS A 444 -6.07 -20.51 23.70
CA LYS A 444 -5.25 -21.68 24.07
C LYS A 444 -5.09 -21.87 25.57
N GLU A 445 -5.17 -20.80 26.36
CA GLU A 445 -5.11 -20.88 27.83
C GLU A 445 -6.44 -21.28 28.48
N GLU A 446 -7.61 -20.98 27.87
CA GLU A 446 -8.91 -21.39 28.38
C GLU A 446 -9.24 -22.86 28.09
N GLU A 447 -8.81 -23.40 26.93
CA GLU A 447 -8.94 -24.84 26.65
C GLU A 447 -7.99 -25.68 27.50
N LEU A 448 -6.85 -25.14 27.96
CA LEU A 448 -5.90 -25.80 28.86
C LEU A 448 -6.34 -25.78 30.33
N LYS A 449 -7.21 -24.85 30.75
CA LYS A 449 -7.69 -24.74 32.15
C LYS A 449 -8.91 -25.62 32.50
N SER A 450 -9.57 -26.21 31.49
CA SER A 450 -10.74 -27.06 31.70
C SER A 450 -10.46 -28.57 31.72
N SER A 451 -9.19 -28.99 31.51
CA SER A 451 -8.82 -30.42 31.51
C SER A 451 -7.93 -30.88 32.67
N ASP A 452 -7.56 -30.01 33.62
CA ASP A 452 -6.54 -30.27 34.61
C ASP A 452 -7.04 -30.71 36.00
N GLU A 453 -8.01 -31.61 36.11
CA GLU A 453 -8.29 -32.22 37.42
C GLU A 453 -8.39 -33.76 37.49
N GLN A 454 -8.14 -34.49 36.42
CA GLN A 454 -8.14 -35.96 36.52
C GLN A 454 -7.13 -36.62 35.60
N ASP A 455 -5.80 -36.54 35.83
CA ASP A 455 -4.88 -37.62 35.42
C ASP A 455 -3.39 -37.25 35.59
N LYS A 456 -2.92 -37.13 36.83
CA LYS A 456 -1.49 -36.78 37.10
C LYS A 456 -0.52 -37.95 37.18
N VAL A 457 -0.81 -39.17 36.72
CA VAL A 457 0.11 -40.31 36.89
C VAL A 457 0.54 -41.03 35.60
N ALA A 458 -0.13 -40.79 34.46
CA ALA A 458 0.19 -41.46 33.16
C ALA A 458 1.00 -40.64 32.17
N GLU A 459 1.15 -39.35 32.35
CA GLU A 459 1.58 -38.41 31.30
C GLU A 459 3.08 -38.27 31.03
N LYS A 460 3.94 -38.60 31.99
CA LYS A 460 5.40 -38.36 31.80
C LYS A 460 6.11 -39.23 30.75
N LYS A 461 5.48 -40.27 30.20
CA LYS A 461 6.04 -41.07 29.13
C LYS A 461 5.49 -40.75 27.73
N THR A 462 4.32 -40.13 27.64
CA THR A 462 3.64 -39.82 26.39
C THR A 462 4.09 -38.46 25.84
N GLU A 463 4.35 -37.46 26.69
CA GLU A 463 4.78 -36.10 26.28
C GLU A 463 6.14 -36.08 25.54
N VAL A 464 7.11 -36.95 25.95
CA VAL A 464 8.42 -37.01 25.29
C VAL A 464 8.32 -37.60 23.86
N ILE A 465 7.32 -38.45 23.58
CA ILE A 465 7.12 -39.07 22.27
C ILE A 465 6.39 -38.12 21.33
N THR A 466 5.41 -37.37 21.80
CA THR A 466 4.68 -36.38 20.99
C THR A 466 5.54 -35.18 20.60
N GLU A 467 6.36 -34.66 21.51
CA GLU A 467 7.27 -33.54 21.25
C GLU A 467 8.37 -33.90 20.23
N THR A 468 8.85 -35.16 20.25
CA THR A 468 9.81 -35.64 19.24
C THR A 468 9.16 -35.86 17.87
N ASP A 469 7.91 -36.32 17.80
CA ASP A 469 7.16 -36.49 16.54
C ASP A 469 6.75 -35.14 15.93
N GLU A 470 6.40 -34.15 16.72
CA GLU A 470 6.14 -32.79 16.26
C GLU A 470 7.40 -32.09 15.74
N LYS A 471 8.52 -32.23 16.41
CA LYS A 471 9.83 -31.73 15.93
C LYS A 471 10.28 -32.45 14.65
N LEU A 472 10.00 -33.74 14.53
CA LEU A 472 10.31 -34.52 13.33
C LEU A 472 9.42 -34.10 12.15
N THR A 473 8.12 -33.92 12.37
CA THR A 473 7.17 -33.44 11.34
C THR A 473 7.47 -32.01 10.92
N SER A 474 7.85 -31.13 11.83
CA SER A 474 8.29 -29.76 11.54
C SER A 474 9.58 -29.78 10.70
N ALA A 475 10.59 -30.56 11.10
CA ALA A 475 11.84 -30.72 10.35
C ALA A 475 11.63 -31.30 8.95
N LEU A 476 10.75 -32.31 8.79
CA LEU A 476 10.40 -32.87 7.49
C LEU A 476 9.68 -31.88 6.59
N THR A 477 8.85 -31.01 7.15
CA THR A 477 8.15 -29.95 6.42
C THR A 477 9.13 -28.87 5.95
N GLU A 478 10.09 -28.49 6.81
CA GLU A 478 11.14 -27.55 6.47
C GLU A 478 12.07 -28.11 5.39
N LEU A 479 12.41 -29.40 5.47
CA LEU A 479 13.23 -30.10 4.48
C LEU A 479 12.54 -30.13 3.11
N LYS A 480 11.22 -30.41 3.05
CA LYS A 480 10.45 -30.35 1.81
C LYS A 480 10.40 -28.92 1.24
N LEU A 481 10.28 -27.91 2.09
CA LEU A 481 10.30 -26.50 1.66
C LEU A 481 11.67 -26.12 1.09
N LEU A 482 12.77 -26.54 1.75
CA LEU A 482 14.13 -26.30 1.28
C LEU A 482 14.40 -27.01 -0.05
N GLN A 483 13.93 -28.26 -0.22
CA GLN A 483 14.04 -28.99 -1.48
C GLN A 483 13.26 -28.28 -2.61
N SER A 484 12.07 -27.76 -2.32
CA SER A 484 11.30 -26.97 -3.30
C SER A 484 12.02 -25.69 -3.70
N LYS A 485 12.60 -24.95 -2.72
CA LYS A 485 13.41 -23.75 -2.99
C LYS A 485 14.64 -24.05 -3.83
N LEU A 486 15.34 -25.16 -3.52
CA LEU A 486 16.49 -25.61 -4.29
C LEU A 486 16.12 -25.89 -5.74
N SER A 487 15.03 -26.64 -5.99
CA SER A 487 14.56 -26.93 -7.34
C SER A 487 14.18 -25.69 -8.14
N ILE A 488 13.61 -24.65 -7.48
CA ILE A 488 13.33 -23.35 -8.13
C ILE A 488 14.64 -22.63 -8.47
N MET A 489 15.61 -22.63 -7.57
CA MET A 489 16.92 -22.02 -7.81
C MET A 489 17.69 -22.71 -8.94
N GLU A 490 17.64 -24.05 -9.02
CA GLU A 490 18.24 -24.81 -10.12
C GLU A 490 17.61 -24.45 -11.47
N LYS A 491 16.28 -24.37 -11.54
CA LYS A 491 15.57 -23.91 -12.75
C LYS A 491 15.96 -22.48 -13.14
N TYR A 492 16.06 -21.59 -12.16
CA TYR A 492 16.47 -20.21 -12.40
C TYR A 492 17.92 -20.11 -12.87
N ALA A 493 18.83 -20.85 -12.23
CA ALA A 493 20.23 -20.98 -12.65
C ALA A 493 20.35 -21.55 -14.07
N SER A 494 19.55 -22.56 -14.40
CA SER A 494 19.52 -23.16 -15.75
C SER A 494 19.07 -22.18 -16.83
N ILE A 495 18.07 -21.35 -16.52
CA ILE A 495 17.58 -20.29 -17.45
C ILE A 495 18.66 -19.22 -17.64
N LEU A 496 19.29 -18.75 -16.57
CA LEU A 496 20.37 -17.75 -16.64
C LEU A 496 21.58 -18.31 -17.39
N HIS A 497 22.00 -19.51 -17.05
CA HIS A 497 23.11 -20.18 -17.72
C HIS A 497 22.84 -20.39 -19.21
N GLY A 498 21.61 -20.81 -19.57
CA GLY A 498 21.16 -20.93 -20.94
C GLY A 498 21.21 -19.61 -21.71
N SER A 499 20.86 -18.51 -21.05
CA SER A 499 20.90 -17.16 -21.63
C SER A 499 22.32 -16.67 -21.88
N ILE A 500 23.27 -16.98 -21.01
CA ILE A 500 24.67 -16.52 -21.09
C ILE A 500 25.51 -17.46 -21.95
N PHE A 501 25.42 -18.76 -21.74
CA PHE A 501 26.31 -19.76 -22.34
C PHE A 501 25.66 -20.53 -23.50
N GLY A 502 24.37 -20.38 -23.76
CA GLY A 502 23.63 -21.04 -24.85
C GLY A 502 23.40 -22.53 -24.64
N LYS A 503 23.57 -23.04 -23.42
CA LYS A 503 23.27 -24.42 -23.01
C LYS A 503 22.62 -24.43 -21.60
N PRO A 504 21.74 -25.38 -21.26
CA PRO A 504 21.21 -25.56 -19.92
C PRO A 504 22.35 -25.77 -18.88
N PHE A 505 22.08 -25.42 -17.65
CA PHE A 505 22.98 -25.67 -16.53
C PHE A 505 23.05 -27.18 -16.23
N ASP A 506 24.27 -27.71 -16.07
CA ASP A 506 24.54 -29.11 -15.70
C ASP A 506 25.36 -29.13 -14.41
N GLU A 507 25.29 -30.20 -13.62
CA GLU A 507 26.13 -30.40 -12.43
C GLU A 507 27.63 -30.29 -12.72
N GLN A 508 28.05 -30.57 -13.95
CA GLN A 508 29.44 -30.43 -14.39
C GLN A 508 29.88 -28.96 -14.52
N ASP A 509 28.91 -28.04 -14.63
CA ASP A 509 29.17 -26.59 -14.69
C ASP A 509 29.34 -25.97 -13.28
N ILE A 510 29.14 -26.75 -12.20
CA ILE A 510 29.40 -26.32 -10.83
C ILE A 510 30.92 -26.21 -10.63
N PRO A 511 31.45 -25.04 -10.16
CA PRO A 511 32.87 -24.86 -9.87
C PRO A 511 33.41 -25.94 -8.93
N VAL A 512 34.61 -26.40 -9.21
CA VAL A 512 35.28 -27.49 -8.43
C VAL A 512 35.44 -27.08 -6.96
N SER A 513 35.69 -25.80 -6.68
CA SER A 513 35.76 -25.23 -5.34
C SER A 513 34.47 -25.46 -4.54
N MET A 514 33.33 -25.32 -5.20
CA MET A 514 32.00 -25.47 -4.59
C MET A 514 31.63 -26.93 -4.36
N ARG A 515 32.07 -27.84 -5.25
CA ARG A 515 31.87 -29.29 -5.08
C ARG A 515 32.62 -29.89 -3.90
N ASN A 516 33.80 -29.34 -3.61
CA ASN A 516 34.73 -29.95 -2.64
C ASN A 516 34.67 -29.32 -1.24
N SER A 517 34.36 -28.04 -1.09
CA SER A 517 34.43 -27.32 0.17
C SER A 517 33.12 -26.66 0.63
N GLY A 518 32.12 -26.58 -0.22
CA GLY A 518 30.87 -25.85 0.07
C GLY A 518 31.03 -24.34 0.25
N SER A 519 32.26 -23.80 0.08
CA SER A 519 32.56 -22.37 0.13
C SER A 519 32.89 -21.86 -1.28
N LEU A 520 32.26 -20.77 -1.70
CA LEU A 520 32.50 -20.14 -3.00
C LEU A 520 33.07 -18.74 -2.80
N ASP A 521 34.29 -18.53 -3.30
CA ASP A 521 34.83 -17.21 -3.53
C ASP A 521 34.34 -16.74 -4.93
N ILE A 522 33.23 -15.98 -4.92
CA ILE A 522 32.55 -15.53 -6.14
C ILE A 522 33.49 -14.70 -7.03
N ALA A 523 34.35 -13.87 -6.45
CA ALA A 523 35.26 -13.00 -7.20
C ALA A 523 36.30 -13.85 -7.94
N LYS A 524 36.95 -14.77 -7.24
CA LYS A 524 37.99 -15.64 -7.81
C LYS A 524 37.42 -16.59 -8.88
N GLU A 525 36.20 -17.08 -8.69
CA GLU A 525 35.57 -17.98 -9.65
C GLU A 525 35.08 -17.23 -10.88
N TRP A 526 34.69 -15.97 -10.71
CA TRP A 526 34.34 -15.07 -11.81
C TRP A 526 35.57 -14.76 -12.67
N ASP A 527 36.71 -14.49 -12.06
CA ASP A 527 37.99 -14.27 -12.77
C ASP A 527 38.40 -15.51 -13.55
N ASN A 528 38.36 -16.69 -12.94
CA ASN A 528 38.63 -17.97 -13.61
C ASN A 528 37.71 -18.21 -14.82
N MET A 529 36.44 -17.83 -14.70
CA MET A 529 35.45 -18.00 -15.76
C MET A 529 35.68 -17.02 -16.91
N LEU A 530 36.09 -15.79 -16.61
CA LEU A 530 36.48 -14.80 -17.62
C LEU A 530 37.75 -15.20 -18.38
N GLU A 531 38.80 -15.68 -17.68
CA GLU A 531 40.03 -16.17 -18.29
C GLU A 531 39.79 -17.41 -19.16
N ALA A 532 38.88 -18.28 -18.78
CA ALA A 532 38.54 -19.48 -19.55
C ALA A 532 37.53 -19.25 -20.68
N ALA A 533 36.96 -18.03 -20.80
CA ALA A 533 35.92 -17.73 -21.76
C ALA A 533 36.51 -17.48 -23.18
N ASP A 534 35.96 -18.18 -24.18
CA ASP A 534 36.24 -17.89 -25.57
C ASP A 534 35.55 -16.59 -26.05
N ASN A 535 36.00 -16.03 -27.20
CA ASN A 535 35.44 -14.78 -27.75
C ASN A 535 33.91 -14.84 -27.96
N ARG A 536 33.32 -16.01 -28.20
CA ARG A 536 31.87 -16.16 -28.40
C ARG A 536 31.12 -16.05 -27.08
N LYS A 537 31.68 -16.56 -25.99
CA LYS A 537 31.12 -16.43 -24.63
C LYS A 537 31.22 -15.00 -24.14
N LEU A 538 32.35 -14.32 -24.36
CA LEU A 538 32.55 -12.92 -23.99
C LEU A 538 31.55 -11.99 -24.74
N VAL A 539 31.32 -12.20 -26.03
CA VAL A 539 30.30 -11.43 -26.79
C VAL A 539 28.90 -11.65 -26.24
N ARG A 540 28.53 -12.90 -25.88
CA ARG A 540 27.20 -13.19 -25.28
C ARG A 540 27.04 -12.53 -23.91
N MET A 541 28.09 -12.55 -23.09
CA MET A 541 28.09 -11.86 -21.79
C MET A 541 27.97 -10.35 -21.96
N GLU A 542 28.67 -9.75 -22.93
CA GLU A 542 28.53 -8.34 -23.23
C GLU A 542 27.10 -7.98 -23.69
N MET A 543 26.50 -8.78 -24.56
CA MET A 543 25.10 -8.59 -24.98
C MET A 543 24.14 -8.69 -23.80
N PHE A 544 24.29 -9.70 -22.95
CA PHE A 544 23.48 -9.86 -21.74
C PHE A 544 23.56 -8.64 -20.81
N TYR A 545 24.76 -8.13 -20.54
CA TYR A 545 24.94 -6.94 -19.72
C TYR A 545 24.41 -5.67 -20.39
N ARG A 546 24.50 -5.54 -21.70
CA ARG A 546 23.89 -4.42 -22.44
C ARG A 546 22.37 -4.45 -22.37
N ASP A 547 21.76 -5.62 -22.53
CA ASP A 547 20.30 -5.79 -22.42
C ASP A 547 19.81 -5.54 -20.99
N MET A 548 20.53 -6.04 -19.99
CA MET A 548 20.26 -5.74 -18.58
C MET A 548 20.39 -4.22 -18.31
N LEU A 549 21.40 -3.56 -18.85
CA LEU A 549 21.59 -2.11 -18.74
C LEU A 549 20.47 -1.32 -19.42
N ALA A 550 19.96 -1.81 -20.55
CA ALA A 550 18.83 -1.18 -21.24
C ALA A 550 17.55 -1.24 -20.41
N GLY A 551 17.32 -2.36 -19.67
CA GLY A 551 16.17 -2.54 -18.79
C GLY A 551 16.20 -1.73 -17.49
N VAL A 552 17.38 -1.24 -17.05
CA VAL A 552 17.52 -0.45 -15.82
C VAL A 552 17.12 0.99 -16.06
N LYS A 553 16.07 1.47 -15.39
CA LYS A 553 15.59 2.86 -15.49
C LYS A 553 16.36 3.82 -14.58
N ASP A 554 16.95 3.35 -13.49
CA ASP A 554 17.71 4.15 -12.53
C ASP A 554 19.07 4.58 -13.09
N LYS A 555 19.32 5.90 -13.13
CA LYS A 555 20.57 6.49 -13.66
C LYS A 555 21.81 6.12 -12.83
N LEU A 556 21.67 6.02 -11.49
CA LEU A 556 22.77 5.70 -10.59
C LEU A 556 23.16 4.21 -10.73
N MET A 557 22.18 3.33 -10.80
CA MET A 557 22.38 1.91 -11.02
C MET A 557 23.02 1.66 -12.40
N LYS A 558 22.56 2.35 -13.46
CA LYS A 558 23.21 2.31 -14.78
C LYS A 558 24.68 2.70 -14.72
N ARG A 559 25.02 3.73 -13.94
CA ARG A 559 26.40 4.19 -13.78
C ARG A 559 27.25 3.16 -13.07
N LYS A 560 26.78 2.60 -11.94
CA LYS A 560 27.48 1.52 -11.21
C LYS A 560 27.70 0.29 -12.07
N ILE A 561 26.68 -0.17 -12.80
CA ILE A 561 26.81 -1.32 -13.72
C ILE A 561 27.84 -1.02 -14.82
N LYS A 562 27.84 0.18 -15.40
CA LYS A 562 28.85 0.58 -16.38
C LYS A 562 30.27 0.62 -15.82
N GLU A 563 30.44 1.08 -14.59
CA GLU A 563 31.73 1.10 -13.89
C GLU A 563 32.24 -0.34 -13.68
N ILE A 564 31.39 -1.25 -13.19
CA ILE A 564 31.73 -2.68 -13.03
C ILE A 564 32.13 -3.32 -14.36
N ILE A 565 31.35 -3.10 -15.43
CA ILE A 565 31.67 -3.62 -16.77
C ILE A 565 33.01 -3.06 -17.27
N LYS A 566 33.29 -1.78 -17.04
CA LYS A 566 34.52 -1.13 -17.44
C LYS A 566 35.72 -1.68 -16.68
N GLU A 567 35.60 -1.92 -15.39
CA GLU A 567 36.63 -2.53 -14.56
C GLU A 567 36.93 -3.98 -15.01
N CYS A 568 35.88 -4.78 -15.27
CA CYS A 568 36.03 -6.15 -15.79
C CYS A 568 36.72 -6.20 -17.17
N LEU A 569 36.44 -5.25 -18.07
CA LEU A 569 37.05 -5.19 -19.40
C LEU A 569 38.48 -4.66 -19.36
N GLN A 570 38.81 -3.74 -18.43
CA GLN A 570 40.18 -3.20 -18.30
C GLN A 570 41.14 -4.17 -17.65
N SER A 571 40.66 -5.05 -16.74
CA SER A 571 41.49 -6.11 -16.16
C SER A 571 41.91 -7.16 -17.20
N SER A 572 41.15 -7.32 -18.29
CA SER A 572 41.50 -8.24 -19.38
C SER A 572 42.55 -7.67 -20.39
N GLU A 573 42.77 -6.33 -20.44
CA GLU A 573 43.78 -5.73 -21.31
C GLU A 573 45.19 -5.68 -20.68
N VAL A 574 45.28 -5.76 -19.34
CA VAL A 574 46.59 -5.69 -18.63
C VAL A 574 47.35 -7.03 -18.68
N ASN A 575 46.68 -8.14 -18.97
CA ASN A 575 47.28 -9.46 -19.06
C ASN A 575 47.72 -9.89 -20.47
N ASN A 576 47.60 -9.00 -21.46
CA ASN A 576 48.00 -9.25 -22.85
C ASN A 576 49.22 -8.40 -23.32
N ASN A 577 50.06 -7.87 -22.40
CA ASN A 577 51.37 -7.25 -22.71
C ASN A 577 52.50 -7.98 -22.01
#